data_c70f0e2a01f3e725a9ce95769b885046
#
_entry.id   c70f0e2a01f3e725a9ce95769b885046
#
_cell.length_a   1.000
_cell.length_b   1.000
_cell.length_c   1.000
_cell.angle_alpha   90.00
_cell.angle_beta   90.00
_cell.angle_gamma   90.00
#
_symmetry.space_group_name_H-M   'P 1'
#
loop_
_entity.id
_entity.type
_entity.pdbx_description
1 polymer ?
#
loop_
_entity_poly.entity_id
_entity_poly.type
_entity_poly.pdbx_seq_one_letter_code
_entity_poly.pdbx_strand_id
1 'polypeptide(L)'
;MEVAARSAATQAPASSLTIRRVGVFLGAEVSGVDLSKPLDRETVDALSNAHAQHGVLVFPNQAISSEDLKRFGRYFGELSVHPFSTSSADSAELIVYDNKEGNPPAATDVWHTDETFREAPPMGTILCSKIVPEVGGNTAFASMTAVYEGLSDRWQRFLSGLEAVHDFKPFRSLFPTDRAGIEKMRKFEDKYPAVTHPVVTVHPVTGRKVLFVNPQFTLYIKGMAEDESRMILEMLYRKTLIHEYQYRHRWDANTVVFWDNRNVQHAALHDYYPQRRLMERVTVAGTRPIAAEPPADAKDLRRYLMPPLSEFRNRGTAQKRQLDL
;
A
#
# COMPACT_ATOMS: atom_id res chain seq x y z
N MET A 1 18.06 27.44 -60.34
CA MET A 1 17.54 26.09 -59.94
C MET A 1 18.07 25.83 -58.58
N GLU A 2 17.25 26.12 -57.60
CA GLU A 2 17.56 26.02 -56.15
C GLU A 2 16.90 24.77 -55.62
N VAL A 3 17.71 23.83 -55.14
CA VAL A 3 17.26 22.57 -54.59
C VAL A 3 17.02 22.74 -53.11
N ALA A 4 15.78 22.83 -52.70
CA ALA A 4 15.38 22.87 -51.29
C ALA A 4 15.68 21.53 -50.61
N ALA A 5 16.63 21.51 -49.68
CA ALA A 5 16.89 20.39 -48.75
C ALA A 5 15.77 20.31 -47.70
N ARG A 6 14.91 19.32 -47.79
CA ARG A 6 13.97 18.96 -46.73
C ARG A 6 14.74 18.32 -45.58
N SER A 7 14.86 19.04 -44.48
CA SER A 7 15.29 18.48 -43.22
C SER A 7 14.24 17.48 -42.73
N ALA A 8 14.56 16.20 -42.77
CA ALA A 8 13.81 15.17 -42.07
C ALA A 8 14.10 15.30 -40.58
N ALA A 9 13.13 15.78 -39.81
CA ALA A 9 13.18 15.71 -38.37
C ALA A 9 13.15 14.22 -37.97
N THR A 10 14.27 13.71 -37.52
CA THR A 10 14.41 12.38 -36.95
C THR A 10 13.58 12.35 -35.66
N GLN A 11 12.39 11.76 -35.69
CA GLN A 11 11.66 11.44 -34.46
C GLN A 11 12.53 10.49 -33.65
N ALA A 12 12.89 10.92 -32.43
CA ALA A 12 13.51 10.03 -31.48
C ALA A 12 12.60 8.79 -31.29
N PRO A 13 13.17 7.58 -31.20
CA PRO A 13 12.37 6.37 -31.02
C PRO A 13 11.53 6.54 -29.76
N ALA A 14 10.23 6.24 -29.85
CA ALA A 14 9.34 6.19 -28.69
C ALA A 14 10.01 5.27 -27.67
N SER A 15 10.32 5.82 -26.48
CA SER A 15 10.94 5.03 -25.40
C SER A 15 9.94 3.94 -25.01
N SER A 16 10.27 2.69 -25.21
CA SER A 16 9.39 1.58 -24.87
C SER A 16 9.20 1.53 -23.35
N LEU A 17 7.95 1.38 -22.88
CA LEU A 17 7.63 1.16 -21.48
C LEU A 17 8.45 -0.01 -20.93
N THR A 18 9.18 0.23 -19.85
CA THR A 18 9.98 -0.80 -19.19
C THR A 18 9.60 -0.85 -17.70
N ILE A 19 9.34 -2.05 -17.22
CA ILE A 19 8.97 -2.32 -15.81
C ILE A 19 10.03 -3.25 -15.22
N ARG A 20 10.84 -2.73 -14.30
CA ARG A 20 11.97 -3.43 -13.67
C ARG A 20 11.68 -3.65 -12.20
N ARG A 21 11.62 -4.90 -11.76
CA ARG A 21 11.45 -5.23 -10.35
C ARG A 21 12.60 -4.65 -9.50
N VAL A 22 12.27 -4.09 -8.34
CA VAL A 22 13.22 -3.55 -7.35
C VAL A 22 13.18 -4.31 -6.02
N GLY A 23 12.17 -5.16 -5.82
CA GLY A 23 12.04 -6.04 -4.65
C GLY A 23 11.56 -7.44 -5.05
N VAL A 24 11.74 -8.41 -4.14
CA VAL A 24 11.36 -9.80 -4.40
C VAL A 24 9.85 -9.97 -4.41
N PHE A 25 9.16 -9.38 -3.43
CA PHE A 25 7.72 -9.57 -3.22
C PHE A 25 6.88 -8.37 -3.64
N LEU A 26 7.48 -7.18 -3.72
CA LEU A 26 6.81 -5.96 -4.17
C LEU A 26 7.84 -4.93 -4.67
N GLY A 27 7.34 -3.97 -5.43
CA GLY A 27 8.11 -2.85 -5.96
C GLY A 27 8.64 -3.10 -7.37
N ALA A 28 8.30 -2.18 -8.28
CA ALA A 28 8.89 -2.09 -9.61
C ALA A 28 9.09 -0.63 -10.00
N GLU A 29 10.20 -0.36 -10.68
CA GLU A 29 10.50 0.92 -11.30
C GLU A 29 10.00 0.92 -12.75
N VAL A 30 9.32 1.99 -13.13
CA VAL A 30 8.74 2.19 -14.45
C VAL A 30 9.49 3.31 -15.17
N SER A 31 9.97 3.03 -16.36
CA SER A 31 10.63 3.98 -17.25
C SER A 31 10.02 3.94 -18.66
N GLY A 32 10.34 4.93 -19.48
CA GLY A 32 9.79 5.03 -20.83
C GLY A 32 8.39 5.63 -20.89
N VAL A 33 7.88 6.24 -19.80
CA VAL A 33 6.60 6.94 -19.75
C VAL A 33 6.81 8.36 -19.23
N ASP A 34 6.05 9.31 -19.78
CA ASP A 34 6.00 10.71 -19.37
C ASP A 34 4.59 11.03 -18.88
N LEU A 35 4.44 11.11 -17.54
CA LEU A 35 3.15 11.35 -16.90
C LEU A 35 2.61 12.77 -17.09
N SER A 36 3.40 13.69 -17.63
CA SER A 36 2.94 15.03 -18.03
C SER A 36 2.06 15.00 -19.29
N LYS A 37 2.05 13.88 -20.01
CA LYS A 37 1.29 13.67 -21.24
C LYS A 37 0.13 12.70 -21.03
N PRO A 38 -0.90 12.75 -21.88
CA PRO A 38 -1.91 11.71 -21.93
C PRO A 38 -1.27 10.34 -22.27
N LEU A 39 -1.74 9.31 -21.58
CA LEU A 39 -1.33 7.92 -21.84
C LEU A 39 -2.34 7.25 -22.76
N ASP A 40 -1.85 6.41 -23.65
CA ASP A 40 -2.69 5.52 -24.45
C ASP A 40 -3.22 4.34 -23.60
N ARG A 41 -4.21 3.66 -24.13
CA ARG A 41 -4.89 2.56 -23.45
C ARG A 41 -3.94 1.38 -23.18
N GLU A 42 -3.06 1.06 -24.11
CA GLU A 42 -2.13 -0.06 -23.96
C GLU A 42 -1.17 0.18 -22.79
N THR A 43 -0.63 1.40 -22.68
CA THR A 43 0.20 1.83 -21.56
C THR A 43 -0.56 1.76 -20.22
N VAL A 44 -1.82 2.26 -20.18
CA VAL A 44 -2.66 2.21 -18.97
C VAL A 44 -2.94 0.77 -18.54
N ASP A 45 -3.29 -0.11 -19.49
CA ASP A 45 -3.57 -1.52 -19.22
C ASP A 45 -2.30 -2.25 -18.72
N ALA A 46 -1.14 -1.96 -19.30
CA ALA A 46 0.15 -2.49 -18.84
C ALA A 46 0.50 -2.03 -17.42
N LEU A 47 0.30 -0.74 -17.11
CA LEU A 47 0.51 -0.18 -15.78
C LEU A 47 -0.47 -0.75 -14.75
N SER A 48 -1.74 -0.94 -15.10
CA SER A 48 -2.75 -1.57 -14.23
C SER A 48 -2.36 -2.99 -13.85
N ASN A 49 -1.91 -3.77 -14.82
CA ASN A 49 -1.43 -5.14 -14.59
C ASN A 49 -0.17 -5.15 -13.71
N ALA A 50 0.80 -4.28 -14.01
CA ALA A 50 2.02 -4.16 -13.24
C ALA A 50 1.75 -3.72 -11.80
N HIS A 51 0.83 -2.79 -11.58
CA HIS A 51 0.40 -2.33 -10.27
C HIS A 51 -0.14 -3.49 -9.41
N ALA A 52 -1.05 -4.29 -9.97
CA ALA A 52 -1.60 -5.46 -9.29
C ALA A 52 -0.55 -6.54 -9.00
N GLN A 53 0.43 -6.73 -9.90
CA GLN A 53 1.48 -7.75 -9.75
C GLN A 53 2.58 -7.34 -8.79
N HIS A 54 2.99 -6.07 -8.82
CA HIS A 54 4.14 -5.59 -8.05
C HIS A 54 3.76 -4.81 -6.79
N GLY A 55 2.49 -4.42 -6.64
CA GLY A 55 1.96 -3.72 -5.47
C GLY A 55 2.45 -2.28 -5.28
N VAL A 56 3.63 -1.92 -5.79
CA VAL A 56 4.21 -0.58 -5.76
C VAL A 56 4.90 -0.30 -7.08
N LEU A 57 4.51 0.76 -7.78
CA LEU A 57 5.17 1.27 -8.96
C LEU A 57 5.86 2.60 -8.65
N VAL A 58 7.10 2.73 -9.06
CA VAL A 58 7.93 3.93 -8.90
C VAL A 58 8.22 4.52 -10.27
N PHE A 59 7.89 5.77 -10.46
CA PHE A 59 8.12 6.53 -11.68
C PHE A 59 9.12 7.66 -11.36
N PRO A 60 10.40 7.49 -11.62
CA PRO A 60 11.39 8.54 -11.39
C PRO A 60 11.30 9.66 -12.43
N ASN A 61 11.81 10.84 -12.08
CA ASN A 61 11.95 11.99 -12.98
C ASN A 61 10.64 12.46 -13.64
N GLN A 62 9.54 12.50 -12.90
CA GLN A 62 8.23 12.95 -13.35
C GLN A 62 7.94 14.37 -12.86
N ALA A 63 8.42 15.38 -13.61
CA ALA A 63 8.12 16.80 -13.31
C ALA A 63 6.70 17.16 -13.79
N ILE A 64 5.69 16.75 -13.03
CA ILE A 64 4.28 16.88 -13.38
C ILE A 64 3.57 17.93 -12.52
N SER A 65 2.49 18.51 -13.06
CA SER A 65 1.56 19.37 -12.32
C SER A 65 0.58 18.54 -11.47
N SER A 66 -0.12 19.23 -10.56
CA SER A 66 -1.20 18.59 -9.77
C SER A 66 -2.34 18.07 -10.67
N GLU A 67 -2.62 18.76 -11.79
CA GLU A 67 -3.62 18.31 -12.76
C GLU A 67 -3.17 17.06 -13.52
N ASP A 68 -1.87 16.96 -13.85
CA ASP A 68 -1.31 15.74 -14.44
C ASP A 68 -1.40 14.56 -13.47
N LEU A 69 -1.12 14.81 -12.17
CA LEU A 69 -1.25 13.80 -11.14
C LEU A 69 -2.70 13.30 -11.01
N LYS A 70 -3.67 14.21 -11.01
CA LYS A 70 -5.10 13.85 -11.00
C LYS A 70 -5.51 13.11 -12.27
N ARG A 71 -5.07 13.56 -13.44
CA ARG A 71 -5.31 12.87 -14.71
C ARG A 71 -4.75 11.45 -14.68
N PHE A 72 -3.53 11.28 -14.19
CA PHE A 72 -2.91 9.96 -14.06
C PHE A 72 -3.74 9.04 -13.15
N GLY A 73 -4.18 9.52 -12.00
CA GLY A 73 -5.04 8.75 -11.10
C GLY A 73 -6.37 8.32 -11.75
N ARG A 74 -6.98 9.21 -12.54
CA ARG A 74 -8.27 8.94 -13.21
C ARG A 74 -8.22 7.85 -14.27
N TYR A 75 -7.06 7.45 -14.76
CA TYR A 75 -6.95 6.28 -15.64
C TYR A 75 -7.28 4.96 -14.91
N PHE A 76 -7.15 4.93 -13.58
CA PHE A 76 -7.36 3.72 -12.78
C PHE A 76 -8.70 3.71 -12.04
N GLY A 77 -9.44 4.81 -12.04
CA GLY A 77 -10.75 4.96 -11.42
C GLY A 77 -11.08 6.38 -10.99
N GLU A 78 -12.21 6.56 -10.36
CA GLU A 78 -12.60 7.84 -9.78
C GLU A 78 -11.66 8.21 -8.63
N LEU A 79 -11.36 9.52 -8.49
CA LEU A 79 -10.58 10.00 -7.38
C LEU A 79 -11.47 10.17 -6.13
N SER A 80 -10.98 9.71 -5.02
CA SER A 80 -11.69 9.77 -3.75
C SER A 80 -11.27 11.01 -2.97
N VAL A 81 -12.23 11.64 -2.29
CA VAL A 81 -11.96 12.73 -1.34
C VAL A 81 -11.67 12.12 0.03
N HIS A 82 -10.48 12.44 0.57
CA HIS A 82 -10.10 11.96 1.89
C HIS A 82 -10.92 12.69 2.98
N PRO A 83 -11.55 11.97 3.91
CA PRO A 83 -12.49 12.58 4.89
C PRO A 83 -11.85 13.60 5.83
N PHE A 84 -10.54 13.48 6.07
CA PHE A 84 -9.76 14.37 6.95
C PHE A 84 -8.87 15.34 6.17
N SER A 85 -9.08 15.47 4.84
CA SER A 85 -8.32 16.41 4.03
C SER A 85 -8.66 17.85 4.42
N THR A 86 -7.62 18.66 4.58
CA THR A 86 -7.71 20.12 4.74
C THR A 86 -7.66 20.85 3.40
N SER A 87 -7.74 20.10 2.27
CA SER A 87 -7.69 20.68 0.93
C SER A 87 -8.81 21.69 0.71
N SER A 88 -8.52 22.72 -0.10
CA SER A 88 -9.48 23.74 -0.50
C SER A 88 -10.64 23.13 -1.30
N ALA A 89 -11.80 23.75 -1.29
CA ALA A 89 -12.98 23.29 -2.03
C ALA A 89 -12.70 23.08 -3.53
N ASP A 90 -11.75 23.84 -4.09
CA ASP A 90 -11.37 23.79 -5.50
C ASP A 90 -10.49 22.59 -5.87
N SER A 91 -9.98 21.82 -4.88
CA SER A 91 -9.09 20.68 -5.10
C SER A 91 -9.29 19.57 -4.06
N ALA A 92 -10.54 19.20 -3.79
CA ALA A 92 -10.89 18.24 -2.75
C ALA A 92 -10.23 16.86 -2.92
N GLU A 93 -9.92 16.47 -4.16
CA GLU A 93 -9.26 15.20 -4.49
C GLU A 93 -7.74 15.21 -4.26
N LEU A 94 -7.12 16.40 -4.14
CA LEU A 94 -5.68 16.56 -3.94
C LEU A 94 -5.38 16.85 -2.48
N ILE A 95 -4.51 16.06 -1.90
CA ILE A 95 -3.97 16.30 -0.55
C ILE A 95 -2.53 16.78 -0.68
N VAL A 96 -2.21 17.87 0.01
CA VAL A 96 -0.84 18.40 0.09
C VAL A 96 -0.30 18.16 1.49
N TYR A 97 0.79 17.41 1.58
CA TYR A 97 1.56 17.24 2.82
C TYR A 97 2.79 18.14 2.77
N ASP A 98 2.77 19.24 3.49
CA ASP A 98 3.87 20.20 3.58
C ASP A 98 4.18 20.47 5.07
N ASN A 99 5.34 20.04 5.53
CA ASN A 99 5.79 20.29 6.90
C ASN A 99 6.68 21.55 7.01
N LYS A 100 6.47 22.55 6.16
CA LYS A 100 7.28 23.79 6.14
C LYS A 100 7.46 24.48 7.50
N GLU A 101 6.55 24.23 8.45
CA GLU A 101 6.61 24.75 9.81
C GLU A 101 7.22 23.72 10.80
N GLY A 102 7.81 22.65 10.30
CA GLY A 102 8.53 21.67 11.10
C GLY A 102 7.72 20.52 11.66
N ASN A 103 6.42 20.46 11.44
CA ASN A 103 5.56 19.36 11.94
C ASN A 103 5.35 18.30 10.87
N PRO A 104 5.83 17.04 11.09
CA PRO A 104 5.48 15.95 10.22
C PRO A 104 3.97 15.63 10.33
N PRO A 105 3.35 15.06 9.27
CA PRO A 105 1.95 14.66 9.32
C PRO A 105 1.70 13.66 10.45
N ALA A 106 0.66 13.87 11.24
CA ALA A 106 0.32 12.98 12.35
C ALA A 106 -0.06 11.57 11.83
N ALA A 107 0.33 10.54 12.58
CA ALA A 107 -0.10 9.14 12.41
C ALA A 107 0.20 8.49 11.03
N THR A 108 1.17 8.98 10.27
CA THR A 108 1.57 8.35 9.00
C THR A 108 2.75 7.40 9.14
N ASP A 109 3.39 7.34 10.30
CA ASP A 109 4.53 6.49 10.65
C ASP A 109 4.14 5.10 11.18
N VAL A 110 2.86 4.88 11.43
CA VAL A 110 2.31 3.57 11.80
C VAL A 110 2.02 2.76 10.53
N TRP A 111 2.35 1.47 10.53
CA TRP A 111 2.01 0.58 9.43
C TRP A 111 0.49 0.52 9.19
N HIS A 112 0.08 0.82 7.96
CA HIS A 112 -1.34 0.84 7.59
C HIS A 112 -1.57 0.59 6.10
N THR A 113 -2.77 0.18 5.80
CA THR A 113 -3.41 0.31 4.48
C THR A 113 -4.38 1.48 4.57
N ASP A 114 -4.40 2.34 3.57
CA ASP A 114 -5.20 3.56 3.58
C ASP A 114 -6.68 3.29 3.82
N GLU A 115 -7.25 4.06 4.74
CA GLU A 115 -8.69 4.24 4.95
C GLU A 115 -9.49 2.93 5.09
N THR A 116 -8.91 1.88 5.68
CA THR A 116 -9.63 0.61 5.90
C THR A 116 -10.82 0.72 6.84
N PHE A 117 -11.05 1.88 7.46
CA PHE A 117 -12.26 2.20 8.20
C PHE A 117 -13.47 2.51 7.28
N ARG A 118 -13.30 2.53 5.96
CA ARG A 118 -14.41 2.65 5.00
C ARG A 118 -14.93 1.28 4.60
N GLU A 119 -16.20 1.20 4.26
CA GLU A 119 -16.81 0.00 3.69
C GLU A 119 -16.15 -0.41 2.35
N ALA A 120 -15.81 0.59 1.53
CA ALA A 120 -15.02 0.44 0.31
C ALA A 120 -13.72 1.24 0.44
N PRO A 121 -12.63 0.65 0.96
CA PRO A 121 -11.33 1.29 1.04
C PRO A 121 -10.79 1.65 -0.36
N PRO A 122 -9.90 2.64 -0.47
CA PRO A 122 -9.28 3.00 -1.73
C PRO A 122 -8.56 1.82 -2.39
N MET A 123 -8.66 1.73 -3.74
CA MET A 123 -7.92 0.74 -4.52
C MET A 123 -6.42 0.99 -4.47
N GLY A 124 -6.02 2.25 -4.59
CA GLY A 124 -4.62 2.62 -4.60
C GLY A 124 -4.41 4.09 -4.33
N THR A 125 -3.19 4.44 -3.98
CA THR A 125 -2.78 5.80 -3.68
C THR A 125 -1.57 6.18 -4.51
N ILE A 126 -1.57 7.39 -5.04
CA ILE A 126 -0.51 7.96 -5.85
C ILE A 126 0.06 9.17 -5.10
N LEU A 127 1.36 9.15 -4.86
CA LEU A 127 2.08 10.19 -4.16
C LEU A 127 3.18 10.75 -5.06
N CYS A 128 3.22 12.07 -5.22
CA CYS A 128 4.22 12.78 -6.00
C CYS A 128 5.08 13.63 -5.08
N SER A 129 6.40 13.46 -5.15
CA SER A 129 7.35 14.27 -4.39
C SER A 129 7.66 15.59 -5.10
N LYS A 130 7.56 16.71 -4.39
CA LYS A 130 7.93 18.04 -4.87
C LYS A 130 9.20 18.56 -4.18
N ILE A 131 9.25 18.44 -2.85
CA ILE A 131 10.42 18.77 -2.03
C ILE A 131 10.68 17.56 -1.16
N VAL A 132 11.92 17.11 -1.16
CA VAL A 132 12.37 15.98 -0.35
C VAL A 132 13.54 16.38 0.53
N PRO A 133 13.66 15.84 1.74
CA PRO A 133 14.82 16.03 2.58
C PRO A 133 16.06 15.37 1.96
N GLU A 134 17.24 15.87 2.26
CA GLU A 134 18.50 15.28 1.80
C GLU A 134 18.70 13.87 2.37
N VAL A 135 18.30 13.68 3.63
CA VAL A 135 18.38 12.40 4.35
C VAL A 135 17.09 12.15 5.09
N GLY A 136 16.63 10.89 5.10
CA GLY A 136 15.41 10.48 5.78
C GLY A 136 14.14 10.65 4.92
N GLY A 137 12.98 10.64 5.56
CA GLY A 137 11.67 10.82 4.93
C GLY A 137 11.26 9.71 3.94
N ASN A 138 11.87 8.53 4.04
CA ASN A 138 11.55 7.39 3.21
C ASN A 138 10.12 6.89 3.48
N THR A 139 9.60 6.10 2.55
CA THR A 139 8.37 5.33 2.78
C THR A 139 8.69 3.85 2.72
N ALA A 140 8.29 3.11 3.76
CA ALA A 140 8.39 1.66 3.78
C ALA A 140 7.06 1.05 3.32
N PHE A 141 7.13 0.01 2.50
CA PHE A 141 6.01 -0.76 1.98
C PHE A 141 6.18 -2.23 2.33
N ALA A 142 5.10 -2.94 2.62
CA ALA A 142 5.10 -4.37 2.91
C ALA A 142 4.04 -5.11 2.09
N SER A 143 4.40 -6.27 1.52
CA SER A 143 3.49 -7.13 0.78
C SER A 143 2.67 -7.99 1.74
N MET A 144 1.39 -7.69 1.85
CA MET A 144 0.48 -8.45 2.72
C MET A 144 0.10 -9.81 2.11
N THR A 145 0.27 -9.97 0.80
CA THR A 145 0.24 -11.29 0.15
C THR A 145 1.41 -12.16 0.61
N ALA A 146 2.64 -11.63 0.59
CA ALA A 146 3.82 -12.37 1.06
C ALA A 146 3.72 -12.70 2.56
N VAL A 147 3.20 -11.77 3.36
CA VAL A 147 2.92 -12.01 4.79
C VAL A 147 1.93 -13.16 4.96
N TYR A 148 0.84 -13.20 4.20
CA TYR A 148 -0.14 -14.29 4.24
C TYR A 148 0.48 -15.64 3.80
N GLU A 149 1.17 -15.64 2.68
CA GLU A 149 1.81 -16.86 2.12
C GLU A 149 2.93 -17.40 3.01
N GLY A 150 3.60 -16.54 3.79
CA GLY A 150 4.59 -16.95 4.78
C GLY A 150 4.01 -17.51 6.09
N LEU A 151 2.69 -17.50 6.26
CA LEU A 151 2.04 -18.18 7.38
C LEU A 151 1.99 -19.69 7.13
N SER A 152 2.00 -20.48 8.22
CA SER A 152 1.75 -21.91 8.08
C SER A 152 0.33 -22.19 7.56
N ASP A 153 0.14 -23.31 6.88
CA ASP A 153 -1.17 -23.73 6.35
C ASP A 153 -2.27 -23.79 7.43
N ARG A 154 -1.90 -24.05 8.70
CA ARG A 154 -2.85 -24.01 9.83
C ARG A 154 -3.32 -22.60 10.12
N TRP A 155 -2.40 -21.64 10.13
CA TRP A 155 -2.74 -20.24 10.33
C TRP A 155 -3.54 -19.68 9.15
N GLN A 156 -3.17 -20.01 7.93
CA GLN A 156 -3.93 -19.61 6.75
C GLN A 156 -5.38 -20.08 6.79
N ARG A 157 -5.61 -21.35 7.22
CA ARG A 157 -6.97 -21.88 7.38
C ARG A 157 -7.71 -21.25 8.54
N PHE A 158 -7.03 -21.10 9.68
CA PHE A 158 -7.65 -20.50 10.87
C PHE A 158 -8.12 -19.07 10.60
N LEU A 159 -7.33 -18.28 9.92
CA LEU A 159 -7.65 -16.88 9.61
C LEU A 159 -8.71 -16.74 8.49
N SER A 160 -8.82 -17.72 7.60
CA SER A 160 -9.84 -17.71 6.54
C SER A 160 -11.23 -17.81 7.16
N GLY A 161 -12.10 -16.88 6.78
CA GLY A 161 -13.46 -16.80 7.33
C GLY A 161 -13.59 -15.96 8.60
N LEU A 162 -12.47 -15.50 9.21
CA LEU A 162 -12.52 -14.52 10.29
C LEU A 162 -12.78 -13.12 9.73
N GLU A 163 -13.47 -12.32 10.54
CA GLU A 163 -13.74 -10.91 10.27
C GLU A 163 -13.08 -10.05 11.35
N ALA A 164 -12.56 -8.88 10.94
CA ALA A 164 -12.02 -7.88 11.86
C ALA A 164 -12.79 -6.57 11.75
N VAL A 165 -12.94 -5.88 12.87
CA VAL A 165 -13.57 -4.58 12.95
C VAL A 165 -12.52 -3.50 12.76
N HIS A 166 -12.79 -2.55 11.86
CA HIS A 166 -11.95 -1.41 11.54
C HIS A 166 -12.66 -0.11 11.86
N ASP A 167 -11.90 0.89 12.32
CA ASP A 167 -12.43 2.19 12.74
C ASP A 167 -11.40 3.30 12.46
N PHE A 168 -11.87 4.53 12.32
CA PHE A 168 -10.99 5.70 12.15
C PHE A 168 -10.37 6.21 13.47
N LYS A 169 -10.36 5.41 14.51
CA LYS A 169 -9.86 5.74 15.86
C LYS A 169 -8.59 6.61 15.91
N PRO A 170 -7.55 6.38 15.09
CA PRO A 170 -6.35 7.20 15.12
C PRO A 170 -6.60 8.69 14.86
N PHE A 171 -7.63 8.99 14.08
CA PHE A 171 -7.97 10.37 13.71
C PHE A 171 -8.86 11.08 14.73
N ARG A 172 -9.33 10.40 15.79
CA ARG A 172 -10.11 11.05 16.84
C ARG A 172 -9.34 12.16 17.54
N SER A 173 -8.02 12.03 17.65
CA SER A 173 -7.16 13.06 18.24
C SER A 173 -7.06 14.36 17.41
N LEU A 174 -7.52 14.35 16.15
CA LEU A 174 -7.57 15.55 15.31
C LEU A 174 -8.79 16.46 15.64
N PHE A 175 -9.74 15.96 16.42
CA PHE A 175 -10.90 16.74 16.81
C PHE A 175 -10.60 17.49 18.13
N PRO A 176 -10.93 18.80 18.23
CA PRO A 176 -10.84 19.53 19.48
C PRO A 176 -11.68 18.87 20.58
N THR A 177 -11.24 18.99 21.83
CA THR A 177 -11.92 18.41 23.00
C THR A 177 -13.04 19.29 23.55
N ASP A 178 -13.29 20.45 22.96
CA ASP A 178 -14.40 21.33 23.28
C ASP A 178 -15.75 20.77 22.77
N ARG A 179 -16.83 21.41 23.15
CA ARG A 179 -18.18 20.98 22.76
C ARG A 179 -18.38 20.89 21.24
N ALA A 180 -17.84 21.85 20.49
CA ALA A 180 -17.95 21.89 19.02
C ALA A 180 -17.15 20.77 18.36
N GLY A 181 -15.94 20.50 18.86
CA GLY A 181 -15.10 19.40 18.40
C GLY A 181 -15.72 18.03 18.68
N ILE A 182 -16.31 17.83 19.86
CA ILE A 182 -17.03 16.61 20.22
C ILE A 182 -18.25 16.41 19.31
N GLU A 183 -19.03 17.46 19.03
CA GLU A 183 -20.19 17.37 18.14
C GLU A 183 -19.75 17.06 16.70
N LYS A 184 -18.66 17.66 16.22
CA LYS A 184 -18.09 17.37 14.91
C LYS A 184 -17.62 15.91 14.84
N MET A 185 -16.96 15.41 15.88
CA MET A 185 -16.50 14.02 15.95
C MET A 185 -17.68 13.04 15.88
N ARG A 186 -18.78 13.30 16.63
CA ARG A 186 -19.99 12.46 16.58
C ARG A 186 -20.60 12.39 15.18
N LYS A 187 -20.75 13.53 14.49
CA LYS A 187 -21.20 13.55 13.09
C LYS A 187 -20.28 12.73 12.17
N PHE A 188 -19.02 12.69 12.53
CA PHE A 188 -18.02 11.89 11.79
C PHE A 188 -18.19 10.40 12.08
N GLU A 189 -18.45 10.01 13.33
CA GLU A 189 -18.74 8.63 13.74
C GLU A 189 -20.05 8.12 13.06
N ASP A 190 -21.06 8.96 12.96
CA ASP A 190 -22.31 8.64 12.25
C ASP A 190 -22.06 8.42 10.74
N LYS A 191 -21.14 9.18 10.14
CA LYS A 191 -20.80 9.07 8.72
C LYS A 191 -19.87 7.91 8.42
N TYR A 192 -18.97 7.60 9.33
CA TYR A 192 -17.98 6.52 9.23
C TYR A 192 -18.07 5.60 10.45
N PRO A 193 -19.16 4.84 10.60
CA PRO A 193 -19.26 3.85 11.67
C PRO A 193 -18.19 2.80 11.50
N ALA A 194 -17.83 2.12 12.58
CA ALA A 194 -16.92 0.99 12.52
C ALA A 194 -17.45 -0.06 11.52
N VAL A 195 -16.56 -0.53 10.65
CA VAL A 195 -16.89 -1.47 9.58
C VAL A 195 -16.22 -2.81 9.81
N THR A 196 -16.76 -3.85 9.23
CA THR A 196 -16.22 -5.21 9.32
C THR A 196 -15.66 -5.63 7.97
N HIS A 197 -14.39 -6.09 7.97
CA HIS A 197 -13.72 -6.64 6.80
C HIS A 197 -13.23 -8.06 7.07
N PRO A 198 -13.11 -8.90 6.04
CA PRO A 198 -12.46 -10.20 6.18
C PRO A 198 -11.00 -10.02 6.60
N VAL A 199 -10.52 -10.86 7.54
CA VAL A 199 -9.10 -10.90 7.94
C VAL A 199 -8.21 -11.32 6.77
N VAL A 200 -8.73 -12.19 5.91
CA VAL A 200 -8.09 -12.62 4.66
C VAL A 200 -8.98 -12.29 3.48
N THR A 201 -8.44 -11.51 2.55
CA THR A 201 -9.14 -11.08 1.33
C THR A 201 -8.55 -11.73 0.09
N VAL A 202 -9.28 -11.69 -1.03
CA VAL A 202 -8.78 -12.06 -2.35
C VAL A 202 -8.51 -10.77 -3.13
N HIS A 203 -7.31 -10.65 -3.67
CA HIS A 203 -6.98 -9.54 -4.56
C HIS A 203 -7.75 -9.68 -5.89
N PRO A 204 -8.57 -8.68 -6.29
CA PRO A 204 -9.54 -8.85 -7.38
C PRO A 204 -8.91 -9.06 -8.76
N VAL A 205 -7.64 -8.69 -8.95
CA VAL A 205 -6.94 -8.85 -10.24
C VAL A 205 -6.05 -10.08 -10.24
N THR A 206 -5.28 -10.32 -9.18
CA THR A 206 -4.30 -11.42 -9.14
C THR A 206 -4.90 -12.72 -8.62
N GLY A 207 -6.06 -12.70 -7.97
CA GLY A 207 -6.65 -13.85 -7.29
C GLY A 207 -5.88 -14.32 -6.05
N ARG A 208 -4.75 -13.67 -5.70
CA ARG A 208 -3.94 -14.06 -4.54
C ARG A 208 -4.61 -13.64 -3.25
N LYS A 209 -4.36 -14.41 -2.19
CA LYS A 209 -4.87 -14.10 -0.85
C LYS A 209 -3.98 -13.06 -0.17
N VAL A 210 -4.61 -12.18 0.58
CA VAL A 210 -3.98 -11.03 1.23
C VAL A 210 -4.40 -10.99 2.70
N LEU A 211 -3.48 -10.76 3.61
CA LEU A 211 -3.80 -10.45 5.00
C LEU A 211 -4.27 -9.00 5.12
N PHE A 212 -5.54 -8.80 5.50
CA PHE A 212 -6.18 -7.48 5.48
C PHE A 212 -6.48 -6.96 6.89
N VAL A 213 -5.45 -6.89 7.72
CA VAL A 213 -5.47 -6.26 9.06
C VAL A 213 -4.25 -5.36 9.21
N ASN A 214 -4.39 -4.23 9.91
CA ASN A 214 -3.29 -3.30 10.15
C ASN A 214 -3.37 -2.67 11.54
N PRO A 215 -2.26 -2.29 12.16
CA PRO A 215 -2.24 -1.76 13.52
C PRO A 215 -2.92 -0.39 13.66
N GLN A 216 -3.07 0.36 12.57
CA GLN A 216 -3.64 1.70 12.64
C GLN A 216 -5.17 1.69 12.75
N PHE A 217 -5.87 0.86 11.98
CA PHE A 217 -7.33 0.91 11.86
C PHE A 217 -8.04 -0.33 12.39
N THR A 218 -7.37 -1.47 12.49
CA THR A 218 -8.00 -2.69 13.01
C THR A 218 -8.12 -2.63 14.52
N LEU A 219 -9.34 -2.78 15.03
CA LEU A 219 -9.64 -2.76 16.46
C LEU A 219 -9.52 -4.15 17.10
N TYR A 220 -10.28 -5.11 16.55
CA TYR A 220 -10.35 -6.47 17.08
C TYR A 220 -10.89 -7.46 16.03
N ILE A 221 -10.67 -8.76 16.27
CA ILE A 221 -11.27 -9.85 15.51
C ILE A 221 -12.65 -10.16 16.10
N LYS A 222 -13.68 -10.10 15.27
CA LYS A 222 -15.07 -10.28 15.67
C LYS A 222 -15.32 -11.69 16.23
N GLY A 223 -16.03 -11.75 17.33
CA GLY A 223 -16.42 -13.02 17.97
C GLY A 223 -15.34 -13.66 18.85
N MET A 224 -14.19 -13.00 19.06
CA MET A 224 -13.14 -13.43 19.97
C MET A 224 -13.14 -12.60 21.27
N ALA A 225 -12.61 -13.18 22.35
CA ALA A 225 -12.29 -12.43 23.54
C ALA A 225 -11.19 -11.39 23.26
N GLU A 226 -11.15 -10.31 24.05
CA GLU A 226 -10.22 -9.19 23.80
C GLU A 226 -8.76 -9.63 23.79
N ASP A 227 -8.36 -10.45 24.74
CA ASP A 227 -6.99 -10.97 24.88
C ASP A 227 -6.60 -11.93 23.75
N GLU A 228 -7.52 -12.79 23.31
CA GLU A 228 -7.33 -13.66 22.15
C GLU A 228 -7.12 -12.86 20.87
N SER A 229 -8.03 -11.91 20.62
CA SER A 229 -7.97 -11.04 19.46
C SER A 229 -6.67 -10.23 19.43
N ARG A 230 -6.29 -9.63 20.56
CA ARG A 230 -5.06 -8.84 20.68
C ARG A 230 -3.82 -9.70 20.41
N MET A 231 -3.73 -10.89 20.99
CA MET A 231 -2.59 -11.80 20.80
C MET A 231 -2.42 -12.18 19.31
N ILE A 232 -3.53 -12.49 18.63
CA ILE A 232 -3.51 -12.85 17.21
C ILE A 232 -3.09 -11.67 16.35
N LEU A 233 -3.70 -10.49 16.54
CA LEU A 233 -3.38 -9.29 15.78
C LEU A 233 -1.93 -8.86 15.97
N GLU A 234 -1.41 -8.86 17.20
CA GLU A 234 0.00 -8.55 17.46
C GLU A 234 0.95 -9.51 16.75
N MET A 235 0.64 -10.81 16.74
CA MET A 235 1.43 -11.80 16.02
C MET A 235 1.43 -11.50 14.51
N LEU A 236 0.28 -11.16 13.93
CA LEU A 236 0.14 -10.83 12.52
C LEU A 236 0.88 -9.53 12.16
N TYR A 237 0.80 -8.49 13.00
CA TYR A 237 1.51 -7.22 12.81
C TYR A 237 3.03 -7.42 12.81
N ARG A 238 3.56 -8.29 13.68
CA ARG A 238 5.00 -8.62 13.68
C ARG A 238 5.47 -9.28 12.38
N LYS A 239 4.60 -9.99 11.66
CA LYS A 239 4.95 -10.56 10.35
C LYS A 239 5.17 -9.51 9.28
N THR A 240 4.54 -8.35 9.38
CA THR A 240 4.79 -7.21 8.48
C THR A 240 6.20 -6.65 8.63
N LEU A 241 6.86 -6.87 9.79
CA LEU A 241 8.21 -6.39 10.07
C LEU A 241 9.32 -7.29 9.49
N ILE A 242 8.99 -8.39 8.83
CA ILE A 242 9.97 -9.24 8.16
C ILE A 242 10.54 -8.49 6.95
N HIS A 243 11.84 -8.24 6.96
CA HIS A 243 12.52 -7.38 5.97
C HIS A 243 12.36 -7.85 4.53
N GLU A 244 12.32 -9.17 4.31
CA GLU A 244 12.15 -9.77 2.97
C GLU A 244 10.81 -9.43 2.33
N TYR A 245 9.79 -9.16 3.14
CA TYR A 245 8.45 -8.76 2.66
C TYR A 245 8.32 -7.27 2.42
N GLN A 246 9.38 -6.50 2.67
CA GLN A 246 9.38 -5.04 2.61
C GLN A 246 10.16 -4.51 1.40
N TYR A 247 9.75 -3.31 0.97
CA TYR A 247 10.49 -2.43 0.09
C TYR A 247 10.54 -1.04 0.72
N ARG A 248 11.73 -0.49 0.93
CA ARG A 248 11.92 0.86 1.46
C ARG A 248 12.30 1.79 0.32
N HIS A 249 11.38 2.68 -0.02
CA HIS A 249 11.57 3.68 -1.07
C HIS A 249 12.25 4.93 -0.50
N ARG A 250 13.39 5.29 -1.08
CA ARG A 250 14.04 6.59 -0.90
C ARG A 250 13.50 7.55 -1.96
N TRP A 251 13.03 8.69 -1.52
CA TRP A 251 12.47 9.69 -2.40
C TRP A 251 13.54 10.57 -3.03
N ASP A 252 13.42 10.80 -4.33
CA ASP A 252 14.04 11.90 -5.06
C ASP A 252 12.92 12.88 -5.48
N ALA A 253 13.26 14.16 -5.69
CA ALA A 253 12.29 15.14 -6.17
C ALA A 253 11.73 14.72 -7.54
N ASN A 254 10.45 15.04 -7.80
CA ASN A 254 9.76 14.63 -9.01
C ASN A 254 9.66 13.11 -9.21
N THR A 255 9.54 12.36 -8.13
CA THR A 255 9.21 10.94 -8.19
C THR A 255 7.73 10.75 -7.92
N VAL A 256 7.07 9.91 -8.72
CA VAL A 256 5.69 9.47 -8.48
C VAL A 256 5.72 8.01 -8.04
N VAL A 257 5.02 7.71 -6.96
CA VAL A 257 4.86 6.33 -6.47
C VAL A 257 3.38 6.01 -6.39
N PHE A 258 2.99 4.86 -6.96
CA PHE A 258 1.63 4.36 -6.97
C PHE A 258 1.60 3.00 -6.27
N TRP A 259 0.90 2.89 -5.14
CA TRP A 259 0.78 1.62 -4.40
C TRP A 259 -0.65 1.10 -4.33
N ASP A 260 -0.75 -0.23 -4.26
CA ASP A 260 -2.00 -0.98 -4.25
C ASP A 260 -2.47 -1.24 -2.82
N ASN A 261 -3.47 -0.50 -2.37
CA ASN A 261 -4.04 -0.65 -1.03
C ASN A 261 -4.75 -2.01 -0.82
N ARG A 262 -5.00 -2.76 -1.89
CA ARG A 262 -5.59 -4.10 -1.79
C ARG A 262 -4.58 -5.16 -1.36
N ASN A 263 -3.27 -4.85 -1.40
CA ASN A 263 -2.17 -5.76 -1.06
C ASN A 263 -1.09 -5.15 -0.18
N VAL A 264 -0.99 -3.84 -0.09
CA VAL A 264 0.19 -3.18 0.50
C VAL A 264 -0.17 -2.46 1.80
N GLN A 265 0.62 -2.68 2.84
CA GLN A 265 0.74 -1.74 3.96
C GLN A 265 1.94 -0.83 3.75
N HIS A 266 1.87 0.37 4.30
CA HIS A 266 2.97 1.32 4.24
C HIS A 266 3.11 2.12 5.54
N ALA A 267 4.29 2.73 5.71
CA ALA A 267 4.60 3.64 6.80
C ALA A 267 5.55 4.74 6.27
N ALA A 268 5.20 6.01 6.49
CA ALA A 268 6.08 7.13 6.20
C ALA A 268 7.01 7.39 7.39
N LEU A 269 8.32 7.37 7.15
CA LEU A 269 9.28 7.59 8.21
C LEU A 269 9.42 9.09 8.51
N HIS A 270 9.40 9.47 9.79
CA HIS A 270 9.50 10.85 10.26
C HIS A 270 10.92 11.25 10.67
N ASP A 271 11.93 10.50 10.23
CA ASP A 271 13.35 10.64 10.55
C ASP A 271 14.05 11.81 9.79
N TYR A 272 13.28 12.70 9.17
CA TYR A 272 13.79 13.84 8.39
C TYR A 272 13.62 15.21 9.06
N TYR A 273 12.88 15.27 10.15
CA TYR A 273 12.69 16.53 10.87
C TYR A 273 14.03 17.15 11.31
N PRO A 274 14.25 18.48 11.18
CA PRO A 274 13.30 19.53 10.78
C PRO A 274 13.31 19.88 9.27
N GLN A 275 13.87 19.05 8.41
CA GLN A 275 13.93 19.32 6.98
C GLN A 275 12.53 19.38 6.35
N ARG A 276 12.36 20.22 5.33
CA ARG A 276 11.09 20.35 4.62
C ARG A 276 10.85 19.15 3.71
N ARG A 277 9.62 18.66 3.73
CA ARG A 277 9.11 17.63 2.81
C ARG A 277 7.76 18.08 2.27
N LEU A 278 7.62 18.18 0.94
CA LEU A 278 6.38 18.55 0.25
C LEU A 278 5.98 17.44 -0.70
N MET A 279 4.80 16.88 -0.50
CA MET A 279 4.23 15.81 -1.29
C MET A 279 2.81 16.16 -1.70
N GLU A 280 2.43 15.74 -2.92
CA GLU A 280 1.06 15.80 -3.41
C GLU A 280 0.49 14.39 -3.56
N ARG A 281 -0.73 14.18 -3.08
CA ARG A 281 -1.38 12.87 -3.06
C ARG A 281 -2.73 12.94 -3.75
N VAL A 282 -3.04 11.91 -4.56
CA VAL A 282 -4.38 11.55 -4.99
C VAL A 282 -4.66 10.09 -4.62
N THR A 283 -5.93 9.78 -4.41
CA THR A 283 -6.36 8.44 -3.99
C THR A 283 -7.44 7.95 -4.94
N VAL A 284 -7.28 6.73 -5.46
CA VAL A 284 -8.24 6.10 -6.38
C VAL A 284 -9.27 5.32 -5.59
N ALA A 285 -10.54 5.56 -5.83
CA ALA A 285 -11.63 4.84 -5.18
C ALA A 285 -11.53 3.33 -5.40
N GLY A 286 -11.94 2.57 -4.41
CA GLY A 286 -11.91 1.12 -4.44
C GLY A 286 -13.29 0.50 -4.25
N THR A 287 -13.28 -0.79 -3.99
CA THR A 287 -14.48 -1.60 -3.76
C THR A 287 -14.39 -2.30 -2.41
N ARG A 288 -15.51 -2.84 -1.95
CA ARG A 288 -15.55 -3.65 -0.74
C ARG A 288 -14.59 -4.84 -0.86
N PRO A 289 -13.75 -5.12 0.14
CA PRO A 289 -12.85 -6.27 0.15
C PRO A 289 -13.62 -7.60 0.03
N ILE A 290 -13.11 -8.50 -0.82
CA ILE A 290 -13.71 -9.81 -1.08
C ILE A 290 -13.10 -10.82 -0.11
N ALA A 291 -13.94 -11.53 0.65
CA ALA A 291 -13.48 -12.58 1.55
C ALA A 291 -12.78 -13.72 0.79
N ALA A 292 -11.66 -14.21 1.32
CA ALA A 292 -11.06 -15.42 0.82
C ALA A 292 -11.82 -16.62 1.40
N GLU A 293 -12.18 -17.57 0.51
CA GLU A 293 -12.71 -18.85 0.96
C GLU A 293 -11.62 -19.63 1.72
N PRO A 294 -12.00 -20.40 2.76
CA PRO A 294 -11.08 -21.34 3.38
C PRO A 294 -10.46 -22.24 2.32
N PRO A 295 -9.18 -22.63 2.44
CA PRO A 295 -8.60 -23.63 1.56
C PRO A 295 -9.46 -24.90 1.61
N ALA A 296 -9.75 -25.51 0.46
CA ALA A 296 -10.44 -26.77 0.38
C ALA A 296 -9.74 -27.78 1.28
N ASP A 297 -10.52 -28.61 2.02
CA ASP A 297 -10.03 -29.53 3.03
C ASP A 297 -8.76 -30.27 2.58
N ALA A 298 -7.68 -30.01 3.25
CA ALA A 298 -6.50 -30.84 3.12
C ALA A 298 -6.81 -32.20 3.78
N LYS A 299 -7.16 -33.20 2.99
CA LYS A 299 -7.47 -34.57 3.45
C LYS A 299 -6.30 -35.25 4.16
N ASP A 300 -5.11 -34.68 4.14
CA ASP A 300 -3.92 -35.23 4.77
C ASP A 300 -3.44 -34.38 5.95
N LEU A 301 -4.00 -34.64 7.12
CA LEU A 301 -3.57 -34.06 8.39
C LEU A 301 -2.12 -34.39 8.76
N ARG A 302 -1.54 -35.47 8.20
CA ARG A 302 -0.13 -35.82 8.42
C ARG A 302 0.84 -34.76 7.99
N ARG A 303 0.47 -33.95 7.01
CA ARG A 303 1.22 -32.76 6.56
C ARG A 303 1.45 -31.72 7.66
N TYR A 304 0.62 -31.71 8.70
CA TYR A 304 0.66 -30.74 9.80
C TYR A 304 1.17 -31.33 11.11
N LEU A 305 1.42 -32.59 11.15
CA LEU A 305 2.07 -33.22 12.32
C LEU A 305 3.54 -32.76 12.28
N MET A 306 4.02 -32.25 13.41
CA MET A 306 5.45 -32.00 13.57
C MET A 306 6.19 -33.31 13.27
N PRO A 307 7.18 -33.30 12.37
CA PRO A 307 7.99 -34.50 12.20
C PRO A 307 8.65 -34.89 13.53
N PRO A 308 8.87 -36.17 13.80
CA PRO A 308 9.55 -36.60 15.03
C PRO A 308 10.85 -35.80 15.22
N LEU A 309 11.21 -35.50 16.46
CA LEU A 309 12.44 -34.79 16.81
C LEU A 309 13.70 -35.42 16.18
N SER A 310 13.67 -36.69 15.86
CA SER A 310 14.72 -37.42 15.12
C SER A 310 14.96 -36.82 13.70
N GLU A 311 13.93 -36.31 13.03
CA GLU A 311 14.09 -35.71 11.70
C GLU A 311 14.73 -34.32 11.75
N PHE A 312 14.57 -33.60 12.86
CA PHE A 312 15.26 -32.31 13.06
C PHE A 312 16.75 -32.48 13.26
N ARG A 313 17.19 -33.57 13.89
CA ARG A 313 18.63 -33.84 14.08
C ARG A 313 19.34 -34.13 12.76
N ASN A 314 18.65 -34.63 11.77
CA ASN A 314 19.25 -34.96 10.47
C ASN A 314 19.28 -33.77 9.49
N ARG A 315 18.42 -32.75 9.66
CA ARG A 315 18.46 -31.55 8.80
C ARG A 315 19.69 -30.68 9.07
N GLY A 316 20.19 -30.63 10.31
CA GLY A 316 21.41 -29.90 10.67
C GLY A 316 22.68 -30.45 10.02
N THR A 317 22.71 -31.73 9.66
CA THR A 317 23.85 -32.37 8.98
C THR A 317 23.78 -32.24 7.45
N ALA A 318 22.58 -32.14 6.86
CA ALA A 318 22.42 -31.92 5.43
C ALA A 318 22.77 -30.46 5.01
N GLN A 319 22.44 -29.49 5.84
CA GLN A 319 22.77 -28.08 5.58
C GLN A 319 24.27 -27.79 5.71
N LYS A 320 25.01 -28.50 6.57
CA LYS A 320 26.48 -28.40 6.65
C LYS A 320 27.19 -28.91 5.39
N ARG A 321 26.61 -29.88 4.66
CA ARG A 321 27.20 -30.39 3.42
C ARG A 321 26.97 -29.51 2.19
N GLN A 322 26.03 -28.53 2.26
CA GLN A 322 25.79 -27.58 1.16
C GLN A 322 26.62 -26.29 1.28
N LEU A 323 27.24 -26.05 2.44
CA LEU A 323 28.10 -24.88 2.68
C LEU A 323 29.60 -25.18 2.49
N ASP A 324 29.97 -26.45 2.29
CA ASP A 324 31.34 -26.89 2.05
C ASP A 324 31.63 -27.19 0.56
N LEU A 325 30.81 -26.69 -0.36
CA LEU A 325 30.98 -26.63 -1.80
C LEU A 325 30.97 -25.17 -2.25
#